data_c4cee5c01779773ae560fb85ff799d61
#
_entry.id   c4cee5c01779773ae560fb85ff799d61
#
_cell.length_a   1.000
_cell.length_b   1.000
_cell.length_c   1.000
_cell.angle_alpha   90.00
_cell.angle_beta   90.00
_cell.angle_gamma   90.00
#
_symmetry.space_group_name_H-M   'P 1'
#
loop_
_entity.id
_entity.type
_entity.pdbx_description
1 polymer ?
#
loop_
_entity_poly.entity_id
_entity_poly.type
_entity_poly.pdbx_seq_one_letter_code
_entity_poly.pdbx_strand_id
1 'polypeptide(L)'
;MTISTYPLFESHDDFVDQDFTVCRSSIRSVNDYLESFDEELLAIDGYLAARTYLRHYAENPLTFSTYRCQVERLLLWSLNILKKPITQLKRLDAEAFLEFCKNPPASWVGPIIRNRFLDNKDSTTTLAHPVVINSKWRPFTQKTPKQFRGDLVNSDDQVSQGYHSSKGSMGNVFKICSGFYEYLIEEDLAGTNPFRKVNKKNQYNATPDEGAVTRALTPLQWDYVLETAEAMAAAEPNKHERTLFILITMFSMYLRISDIAGRSNWKPTMGDFRRDQEGNWWFHVIGKGNKSAKIAVRDDYVTGYLTRYRRFLGLSPLPEYQEKTPLITTLSGRSGLSDRQVRALLQAVFDNALNRMRTEDREAYEMDSLRAASSHWLRHTSATFDAPFRNAKDLQSDLRHSNLATTQNTYYHSHDQERAHSVKRLGLRDRG
;
A
#
# COMPACT_ATOMS: atom_id res chain seq x y z
N MET A 1 2.01 -26.29 25.39
CA MET A 1 3.30 -25.63 25.05
C MET A 1 3.02 -24.46 24.15
N THR A 2 3.42 -23.25 24.54
CA THR A 2 3.25 -22.07 23.70
C THR A 2 4.28 -22.16 22.58
N ILE A 3 3.83 -22.35 21.33
CA ILE A 3 4.72 -22.44 20.17
C ILE A 3 5.38 -21.06 20.01
N SER A 4 6.67 -21.00 20.24
CA SER A 4 7.44 -19.76 20.07
C SER A 4 7.82 -19.60 18.60
N THR A 5 7.37 -18.53 17.96
CA THR A 5 7.73 -18.20 16.59
C THR A 5 8.86 -17.18 16.57
N TYR A 6 9.84 -17.38 15.70
CA TYR A 6 11.02 -16.54 15.54
C TYR A 6 11.07 -15.91 14.15
N PRO A 7 11.52 -14.65 14.00
CA PRO A 7 11.81 -14.10 12.70
C PRO A 7 13.03 -14.84 12.10
N LEU A 8 12.89 -15.29 10.85
CA LEU A 8 13.94 -16.08 10.18
C LEU A 8 14.84 -15.21 9.29
N PHE A 9 14.31 -14.10 8.76
CA PHE A 9 15.01 -13.26 7.80
C PHE A 9 15.13 -11.84 8.31
N GLU A 10 16.24 -11.22 7.98
CA GLU A 10 16.61 -9.85 8.33
C GLU A 10 15.68 -8.80 7.68
N SER A 11 15.92 -7.51 7.98
CA SER A 11 15.34 -6.40 7.20
C SER A 11 15.87 -6.42 5.76
N HIS A 12 15.30 -5.61 4.87
CA HIS A 12 15.79 -5.54 3.49
C HIS A 12 17.25 -5.09 3.43
N ASP A 13 17.57 -4.02 4.13
CA ASP A 13 18.90 -3.41 4.09
C ASP A 13 19.96 -4.38 4.64
N ASP A 14 19.69 -4.98 5.81
CA ASP A 14 20.57 -5.98 6.41
C ASP A 14 20.68 -7.25 5.54
N PHE A 15 19.64 -7.61 4.79
CA PHE A 15 19.64 -8.78 3.91
C PHE A 15 20.50 -8.57 2.66
N VAL A 16 20.46 -7.36 2.09
CA VAL A 16 21.22 -7.02 0.87
C VAL A 16 22.71 -6.88 1.15
N ASP A 17 23.07 -6.38 2.33
CA ASP A 17 24.46 -6.15 2.73
C ASP A 17 25.21 -7.45 3.10
N GLN A 18 24.52 -8.61 3.12
CA GLN A 18 25.16 -9.86 3.49
C GLN A 18 25.93 -10.52 2.34
N ASP A 19 27.06 -11.14 2.71
CA ASP A 19 27.77 -12.03 1.81
C ASP A 19 27.00 -13.33 1.59
N PHE A 20 26.47 -13.48 0.38
CA PHE A 20 25.66 -14.64 -0.01
C PHE A 20 26.49 -15.91 -0.28
N THR A 21 27.82 -15.84 -0.19
CA THR A 21 28.67 -17.03 -0.19
C THR A 21 28.56 -17.83 1.11
N VAL A 22 28.11 -17.15 2.20
CA VAL A 22 27.81 -17.77 3.48
C VAL A 22 26.39 -18.32 3.46
N CYS A 23 26.26 -19.62 3.43
CA CYS A 23 24.96 -20.31 3.30
C CYS A 23 24.04 -20.18 4.53
N ARG A 24 24.51 -19.75 5.70
CA ARG A 24 23.73 -19.64 6.94
C ARG A 24 23.36 -18.19 7.27
N SER A 25 22.40 -17.99 8.18
CA SER A 25 22.10 -16.66 8.71
C SER A 25 23.33 -16.06 9.41
N SER A 26 23.56 -14.77 9.24
CA SER A 26 24.53 -14.01 10.07
C SER A 26 24.09 -13.90 11.53
N ILE A 27 22.83 -14.20 11.82
CA ILE A 27 22.21 -14.09 13.15
C ILE A 27 22.25 -15.46 13.83
N ARG A 28 23.11 -15.61 14.82
CA ARG A 28 23.30 -16.88 15.53
C ARG A 28 21.99 -17.47 16.08
N SER A 29 21.14 -16.66 16.68
CA SER A 29 19.87 -17.14 17.25
C SER A 29 18.90 -17.71 16.21
N VAL A 30 19.01 -17.33 14.93
CA VAL A 30 18.26 -17.93 13.83
C VAL A 30 18.81 -19.33 13.51
N ASN A 31 20.13 -19.47 13.47
CA ASN A 31 20.77 -20.75 13.24
C ASN A 31 20.44 -21.73 14.38
N ASP A 32 20.62 -21.29 15.65
CA ASP A 32 20.28 -22.11 16.83
C ASP A 32 18.80 -22.55 16.80
N TYR A 33 17.91 -21.67 16.36
CA TYR A 33 16.48 -22.02 16.22
C TYR A 33 16.23 -23.04 15.11
N LEU A 34 16.86 -22.90 13.95
CA LEU A 34 16.72 -23.85 12.84
C LEU A 34 17.34 -25.21 13.20
N GLU A 35 18.45 -25.25 13.93
CA GLU A 35 19.11 -26.46 14.41
C GLU A 35 18.32 -27.16 15.54
N SER A 36 17.36 -26.46 16.18
CA SER A 36 16.51 -27.06 17.23
C SER A 36 15.40 -27.97 16.69
N PHE A 37 15.17 -28.01 15.39
CA PHE A 37 14.20 -28.88 14.79
C PHE A 37 14.79 -30.26 14.46
N ASP A 38 13.95 -31.29 14.46
CA ASP A 38 14.33 -32.65 14.06
C ASP A 38 14.89 -32.63 12.63
N GLU A 39 15.96 -33.37 12.38
CA GLU A 39 16.64 -33.41 11.07
C GLU A 39 15.70 -33.80 9.93
N GLU A 40 14.71 -34.66 10.18
CA GLU A 40 13.69 -35.07 9.20
C GLU A 40 12.86 -33.90 8.65
N LEU A 41 12.80 -32.77 9.38
CA LEU A 41 12.06 -31.57 8.95
C LEU A 41 12.84 -30.72 7.92
N LEU A 42 14.11 -31.02 7.70
CA LEU A 42 14.97 -30.30 6.74
C LEU A 42 14.86 -28.76 6.91
N ALA A 43 14.87 -28.31 8.17
CA ALA A 43 14.61 -26.91 8.50
C ALA A 43 15.66 -25.96 7.88
N ILE A 44 16.93 -26.36 7.92
CA ILE A 44 18.04 -25.59 7.33
C ILE A 44 17.91 -25.55 5.82
N ASP A 45 17.64 -26.66 5.16
CA ASP A 45 17.50 -26.73 3.69
C ASP A 45 16.31 -25.88 3.21
N GLY A 46 15.17 -25.97 3.91
CA GLY A 46 14.01 -25.15 3.66
C GLY A 46 14.29 -23.64 3.83
N TYR A 47 15.07 -23.28 4.85
CA TYR A 47 15.50 -21.90 5.09
C TYR A 47 16.43 -21.40 3.97
N LEU A 48 17.41 -22.21 3.54
CA LEU A 48 18.35 -21.85 2.47
C LEU A 48 17.63 -21.64 1.13
N ALA A 49 16.72 -22.55 0.78
CA ALA A 49 15.89 -22.42 -0.40
C ALA A 49 15.04 -21.15 -0.39
N ALA A 50 14.41 -20.85 0.76
CA ALA A 50 13.63 -19.64 0.93
C ALA A 50 14.50 -18.37 0.85
N ARG A 51 15.70 -18.39 1.43
CA ARG A 51 16.67 -17.30 1.38
C ARG A 51 17.13 -17.00 -0.06
N THR A 52 17.46 -18.03 -0.83
CA THR A 52 17.85 -17.90 -2.24
C THR A 52 16.72 -17.37 -3.09
N TYR A 53 15.50 -17.87 -2.89
CA TYR A 53 14.32 -17.33 -3.55
C TYR A 53 14.10 -15.83 -3.26
N LEU A 54 14.23 -15.41 -2.01
CA LEU A 54 14.04 -14.01 -1.61
C LEU A 54 15.08 -13.07 -2.23
N ARG A 55 16.28 -13.57 -2.52
CA ARG A 55 17.34 -12.80 -3.20
C ARG A 55 16.90 -12.27 -4.57
N HIS A 56 16.11 -13.01 -5.32
CA HIS A 56 15.56 -12.57 -6.61
C HIS A 56 14.69 -11.32 -6.51
N TYR A 57 14.21 -10.99 -5.32
CA TYR A 57 13.35 -9.82 -5.06
C TYR A 57 14.07 -8.71 -4.28
N ALA A 58 15.37 -8.84 -4.04
CA ALA A 58 16.16 -7.93 -3.23
C ALA A 58 16.34 -6.53 -3.85
N GLU A 59 16.16 -6.38 -5.16
CA GLU A 59 16.21 -5.06 -5.82
C GLU A 59 15.12 -4.09 -5.35
N ASN A 60 13.98 -4.60 -4.84
CA ASN A 60 12.86 -3.76 -4.43
C ASN A 60 12.45 -4.03 -2.98
N PRO A 61 12.72 -3.10 -2.03
CA PRO A 61 12.46 -3.29 -0.60
C PRO A 61 11.02 -3.67 -0.25
N LEU A 62 10.03 -3.11 -0.96
CA LEU A 62 8.61 -3.38 -0.71
C LEU A 62 8.21 -4.77 -1.21
N THR A 63 8.70 -5.15 -2.39
CA THR A 63 8.48 -6.49 -2.94
C THR A 63 9.14 -7.53 -2.06
N PHE A 64 10.41 -7.34 -1.73
CA PHE A 64 11.16 -8.20 -0.82
C PHE A 64 10.41 -8.40 0.51
N SER A 65 10.01 -7.32 1.16
CA SER A 65 9.32 -7.38 2.46
C SER A 65 7.99 -8.14 2.37
N THR A 66 7.27 -8.01 1.26
CA THR A 66 6.00 -8.73 1.03
C THR A 66 6.26 -10.22 0.82
N TYR A 67 7.22 -10.59 -0.02
CA TYR A 67 7.59 -11.97 -0.32
C TYR A 67 8.15 -12.67 0.91
N ARG A 68 9.10 -12.01 1.61
CA ARG A 68 9.66 -12.49 2.86
C ARG A 68 8.57 -12.87 3.86
N CYS A 69 7.61 -11.98 4.06
CA CYS A 69 6.53 -12.19 5.03
C CYS A 69 5.71 -13.47 4.74
N GLN A 70 5.43 -13.75 3.47
CA GLN A 70 4.60 -14.91 3.11
C GLN A 70 5.40 -16.21 3.13
N VAL A 71 6.63 -16.20 2.59
CA VAL A 71 7.50 -17.38 2.57
C VAL A 71 7.91 -17.77 4.00
N GLU A 72 8.22 -16.79 4.84
CA GLU A 72 8.54 -17.02 6.26
C GLU A 72 7.36 -17.62 7.02
N ARG A 73 6.13 -17.15 6.79
CA ARG A 73 4.92 -17.73 7.39
C ARG A 73 4.75 -19.19 6.99
N LEU A 74 4.94 -19.49 5.71
CA LEU A 74 4.81 -20.85 5.20
C LEU A 74 5.87 -21.76 5.83
N LEU A 75 7.13 -21.33 5.90
CA LEU A 75 8.21 -22.10 6.51
C LEU A 75 7.98 -22.33 8.00
N LEU A 76 7.65 -21.28 8.76
CA LEU A 76 7.34 -21.39 10.18
C LEU A 76 6.15 -22.30 10.44
N TRP A 77 5.10 -22.22 9.63
CA TRP A 77 3.92 -23.07 9.75
C TRP A 77 4.24 -24.54 9.45
N SER A 78 5.02 -24.79 8.40
CA SER A 78 5.49 -26.13 8.03
C SER A 78 6.27 -26.77 9.17
N LEU A 79 7.20 -26.03 9.79
CA LEU A 79 8.06 -26.51 10.87
C LEU A 79 7.32 -26.65 12.22
N ASN A 80 6.54 -25.64 12.62
CA ASN A 80 5.98 -25.58 13.97
C ASN A 80 4.62 -26.27 14.08
N ILE A 81 3.78 -26.18 13.06
CA ILE A 81 2.39 -26.67 13.10
C ILE A 81 2.25 -28.01 12.40
N LEU A 82 2.65 -28.06 11.12
CA LEU A 82 2.47 -29.27 10.31
C LEU A 82 3.51 -30.35 10.61
N LYS A 83 4.69 -29.95 11.09
CA LYS A 83 5.82 -30.87 11.34
C LYS A 83 6.22 -31.67 10.11
N LYS A 84 6.45 -30.96 9.00
CA LYS A 84 6.75 -31.54 7.70
C LYS A 84 7.72 -30.67 6.92
N PRO A 85 8.69 -31.24 6.17
CA PRO A 85 9.58 -30.47 5.32
C PRO A 85 8.79 -29.63 4.31
N ILE A 86 9.20 -28.37 4.12
CA ILE A 86 8.51 -27.44 3.21
C ILE A 86 8.51 -27.96 1.75
N THR A 87 9.51 -28.71 1.36
CA THR A 87 9.64 -29.30 0.02
C THR A 87 8.66 -30.46 -0.24
N GLN A 88 8.04 -31.02 0.81
CA GLN A 88 7.18 -32.20 0.74
C GLN A 88 5.69 -31.90 0.94
N LEU A 89 5.29 -30.62 0.97
CA LEU A 89 3.88 -30.25 1.13
C LEU A 89 3.04 -30.74 -0.06
N LYS A 90 1.82 -31.16 0.25
CA LYS A 90 0.82 -31.62 -0.72
C LYS A 90 -0.34 -30.64 -0.78
N ARG A 91 -1.27 -30.82 -1.71
CA ARG A 91 -2.44 -29.94 -1.90
C ARG A 91 -3.23 -29.69 -0.62
N LEU A 92 -3.49 -30.73 0.17
CA LEU A 92 -4.23 -30.59 1.43
C LEU A 92 -3.47 -29.73 2.46
N ASP A 93 -2.13 -29.83 2.48
CA ASP A 93 -1.29 -29.02 3.33
C ASP A 93 -1.38 -27.53 2.91
N ALA A 94 -1.37 -27.24 1.60
CA ALA A 94 -1.54 -25.89 1.08
C ALA A 94 -2.93 -25.30 1.41
N GLU A 95 -3.99 -26.10 1.32
CA GLU A 95 -5.34 -25.71 1.71
C GLU A 95 -5.40 -25.40 3.23
N ALA A 96 -4.81 -26.25 4.06
CA ALA A 96 -4.71 -26.05 5.51
C ALA A 96 -3.90 -24.81 5.89
N PHE A 97 -2.80 -24.54 5.20
CA PHE A 97 -2.02 -23.31 5.39
C PHE A 97 -2.80 -22.05 5.05
N LEU A 98 -3.55 -22.05 3.95
CA LEU A 98 -4.37 -20.91 3.57
C LEU A 98 -5.50 -20.67 4.58
N GLU A 99 -6.11 -21.72 5.12
CA GLU A 99 -7.11 -21.59 6.19
C GLU A 99 -6.48 -21.06 7.48
N PHE A 100 -5.29 -21.56 7.85
CA PHE A 100 -4.50 -21.02 8.96
C PHE A 100 -4.19 -19.53 8.78
N CYS A 101 -3.87 -19.07 7.57
CA CYS A 101 -3.62 -17.65 7.29
C CYS A 101 -4.86 -16.77 7.41
N LYS A 102 -6.06 -17.32 7.28
CA LYS A 102 -7.30 -16.57 7.51
C LYS A 102 -7.53 -16.33 9.01
N ASN A 103 -7.32 -17.37 9.81
CA ASN A 103 -7.61 -17.38 11.24
C ASN A 103 -6.40 -17.89 12.04
N PRO A 104 -5.27 -17.18 12.06
CA PRO A 104 -4.11 -17.59 12.82
C PRO A 104 -4.41 -17.55 14.34
N PRO A 105 -3.83 -18.46 15.14
CA PRO A 105 -3.99 -18.42 16.59
C PRO A 105 -3.39 -17.13 17.17
N ALA A 106 -3.93 -16.67 18.30
CA ALA A 106 -3.51 -15.42 18.95
C ALA A 106 -2.00 -15.36 19.24
N SER A 107 -1.37 -16.50 19.52
CA SER A 107 0.09 -16.59 19.73
C SER A 107 0.93 -16.24 18.48
N TRP A 108 0.32 -16.26 17.29
CA TRP A 108 0.95 -15.90 16.01
C TRP A 108 0.64 -14.47 15.58
N VAL A 109 -0.21 -13.76 16.30
CA VAL A 109 -0.62 -12.39 16.00
C VAL A 109 0.01 -11.44 17.00
N GLY A 110 0.63 -10.36 16.51
CA GLY A 110 1.30 -9.39 17.35
C GLY A 110 1.11 -7.94 16.91
N PRO A 111 1.69 -7.00 17.63
CA PRO A 111 1.64 -5.59 17.30
C PRO A 111 2.47 -5.27 16.04
N ILE A 112 2.26 -4.08 15.49
CA ILE A 112 3.15 -3.54 14.46
C ILE A 112 4.47 -3.19 15.13
N ILE A 113 5.56 -3.85 14.73
CA ILE A 113 6.91 -3.57 15.19
C ILE A 113 7.74 -2.95 14.06
N ARG A 114 8.73 -2.15 14.44
CA ARG A 114 9.67 -1.56 13.49
C ARG A 114 10.82 -2.52 13.17
N ASN A 115 11.47 -3.03 14.23
CA ASN A 115 12.66 -3.87 14.13
C ASN A 115 12.33 -5.30 14.55
N ARG A 116 12.70 -6.26 13.73
CA ARG A 116 12.54 -7.71 13.96
C ARG A 116 13.59 -8.25 14.92
N PHE A 117 14.77 -7.67 14.81
CA PHE A 117 15.96 -7.93 15.62
C PHE A 117 16.37 -6.63 16.30
N LEU A 118 16.97 -6.74 17.47
CA LEU A 118 17.41 -5.63 18.31
C LEU A 118 18.89 -5.79 18.65
N ASP A 119 19.62 -4.70 18.71
CA ASP A 119 20.99 -4.70 19.21
C ASP A 119 21.00 -4.99 20.71
N ASN A 120 21.75 -5.98 21.15
CA ASN A 120 21.93 -6.26 22.56
C ASN A 120 22.95 -5.30 23.16
N LYS A 121 22.48 -4.22 23.75
CA LYS A 121 23.31 -3.19 24.37
C LYS A 121 23.99 -3.64 25.69
N ASP A 122 23.57 -4.77 26.23
CA ASP A 122 24.07 -5.27 27.53
C ASP A 122 25.28 -6.19 27.40
N SER A 123 25.76 -6.44 26.20
CA SER A 123 26.95 -7.25 25.97
C SER A 123 28.22 -6.43 26.20
N THR A 124 28.91 -6.72 27.27
CA THR A 124 30.23 -6.14 27.62
C THR A 124 31.39 -6.69 26.77
N THR A 125 31.12 -7.54 25.79
CA THR A 125 32.10 -8.13 24.89
C THR A 125 32.34 -7.26 23.67
N THR A 126 33.57 -6.87 23.45
CA THR A 126 34.11 -5.99 22.40
C THR A 126 34.00 -6.59 20.96
N LEU A 127 33.42 -7.75 20.78
CA LEU A 127 33.19 -8.40 19.48
C LEU A 127 31.72 -8.30 19.13
N ALA A 128 31.39 -7.50 18.12
CA ALA A 128 30.09 -7.32 17.43
C ALA A 128 28.85 -7.53 18.34
N HIS A 129 28.10 -6.47 18.63
CA HIS A 129 26.90 -6.53 19.46
C HIS A 129 25.99 -7.69 19.02
N PRO A 130 25.76 -8.72 19.86
CA PRO A 130 24.94 -9.83 19.45
C PRO A 130 23.51 -9.34 19.22
N VAL A 131 23.03 -9.50 18.02
CA VAL A 131 21.67 -9.16 17.62
C VAL A 131 20.72 -10.18 18.26
N VAL A 132 19.73 -9.69 19.00
CA VAL A 132 18.71 -10.50 19.67
C VAL A 132 17.35 -10.36 19.00
N ILE A 133 16.54 -11.39 19.11
CA ILE A 133 15.18 -11.41 18.56
C ILE A 133 14.29 -10.44 19.34
N ASN A 134 13.49 -9.65 18.61
CA ASN A 134 12.45 -8.84 19.22
C ASN A 134 11.31 -9.76 19.74
N SER A 135 11.19 -9.88 21.04
CA SER A 135 10.22 -10.76 21.70
C SER A 135 8.74 -10.45 21.38
N LYS A 136 8.46 -9.22 20.91
CA LYS A 136 7.12 -8.80 20.47
C LYS A 136 6.82 -9.19 19.00
N TRP A 137 7.81 -9.69 18.26
CA TRP A 137 7.58 -10.07 16.87
C TRP A 137 6.64 -11.28 16.77
N ARG A 138 5.75 -11.22 15.81
CA ARG A 138 4.87 -12.34 15.43
C ARG A 138 4.73 -12.38 13.90
N PRO A 139 4.46 -13.56 13.30
CA PRO A 139 4.30 -13.70 11.86
C PRO A 139 3.14 -12.89 11.28
N PHE A 140 2.09 -12.70 12.05
CA PHE A 140 0.93 -11.89 11.67
C PHE A 140 0.86 -10.62 12.52
N THR A 141 0.40 -9.54 11.88
CA THR A 141 0.30 -8.23 12.54
C THR A 141 -1.14 -7.77 12.56
N GLN A 142 -1.66 -7.47 13.74
CA GLN A 142 -2.98 -6.87 13.89
C GLN A 142 -2.90 -5.39 13.55
N LYS A 143 -3.78 -4.95 12.64
CA LYS A 143 -3.93 -3.53 12.26
C LYS A 143 -5.33 -3.08 12.65
N THR A 144 -5.42 -2.05 13.47
CA THR A 144 -6.70 -1.37 13.71
C THR A 144 -7.15 -0.68 12.43
N PRO A 145 -8.35 -0.98 11.89
CA PRO A 145 -8.89 -0.27 10.75
C PRO A 145 -8.98 1.23 11.04
N LYS A 146 -8.73 2.07 10.03
CA LYS A 146 -8.69 3.53 10.19
C LYS A 146 -9.99 4.11 10.73
N GLN A 147 -11.12 3.58 10.31
CA GLN A 147 -12.45 4.01 10.75
C GLN A 147 -12.68 3.95 12.27
N PHE A 148 -11.91 3.13 12.99
CA PHE A 148 -12.02 2.97 14.45
C PHE A 148 -10.92 3.71 15.22
N ARG A 149 -10.00 4.42 14.57
CA ARG A 149 -8.88 5.08 15.25
C ARG A 149 -9.27 6.28 16.12
N GLY A 150 -10.39 6.91 15.81
CA GLY A 150 -10.88 8.08 16.55
C GLY A 150 -11.76 7.75 17.76
N ASP A 151 -12.41 6.59 17.75
CA ASP A 151 -13.38 6.20 18.79
C ASP A 151 -12.71 5.47 19.98
N LEU A 152 -11.42 5.09 19.85
CA LEU A 152 -10.66 4.34 20.84
C LEU A 152 -10.10 5.20 22.00
N VAL A 153 -10.31 6.52 22.00
CA VAL A 153 -9.73 7.39 23.03
C VAL A 153 -10.52 7.33 24.35
N ASN A 154 -11.75 6.79 24.38
CA ASN A 154 -12.64 6.84 25.54
C ASN A 154 -13.29 5.50 25.96
N SER A 155 -12.85 4.36 25.45
CA SER A 155 -13.40 3.09 25.96
C SER A 155 -12.28 2.13 26.35
N ASP A 156 -12.25 1.74 27.64
CA ASP A 156 -11.49 0.60 28.17
C ASP A 156 -11.95 -0.75 27.55
N ASP A 157 -12.97 -0.74 26.74
CA ASP A 157 -13.40 -1.83 25.88
C ASP A 157 -12.55 -1.85 24.60
N GLN A 158 -11.31 -2.34 24.70
CA GLN A 158 -10.64 -2.93 23.57
C GLN A 158 -11.47 -4.15 23.11
N VAL A 159 -12.48 -3.91 22.29
CA VAL A 159 -13.07 -4.99 21.49
C VAL A 159 -11.91 -5.58 20.70
N SER A 160 -11.44 -6.73 21.16
CA SER A 160 -10.44 -7.55 20.49
C SER A 160 -11.06 -8.04 19.17
N GLN A 161 -11.12 -7.14 18.18
CA GLN A 161 -11.42 -7.59 16.83
C GLN A 161 -10.28 -8.52 16.44
N GLY A 162 -10.60 -9.81 16.33
CA GLY A 162 -9.67 -10.84 15.91
C GLY A 162 -8.94 -10.46 14.62
N TYR A 163 -7.81 -11.06 14.34
CA TYR A 163 -7.09 -10.87 13.08
C TYR A 163 -8.00 -11.21 11.91
N HIS A 164 -8.17 -10.27 10.98
CA HIS A 164 -8.90 -10.48 9.73
C HIS A 164 -8.00 -10.29 8.53
N SER A 165 -7.93 -11.34 7.70
CA SER A 165 -7.26 -11.26 6.40
C SER A 165 -8.26 -10.91 5.31
N SER A 166 -8.00 -9.84 4.55
CA SER A 166 -8.82 -9.50 3.38
C SER A 166 -8.64 -10.55 2.26
N LYS A 167 -9.67 -10.70 1.40
CA LYS A 167 -9.59 -11.56 0.21
C LYS A 167 -8.36 -11.24 -0.65
N GLY A 168 -8.05 -9.95 -0.85
CA GLY A 168 -6.85 -9.52 -1.59
C GLY A 168 -5.54 -9.92 -0.92
N SER A 169 -5.48 -9.90 0.43
CA SER A 169 -4.32 -10.39 1.18
C SER A 169 -4.14 -11.90 0.99
N MET A 170 -5.22 -12.66 1.02
CA MET A 170 -5.18 -14.11 0.77
C MET A 170 -4.74 -14.45 -0.66
N GLY A 171 -5.20 -13.68 -1.66
CA GLY A 171 -4.72 -13.78 -3.04
C GLY A 171 -3.20 -13.58 -3.17
N ASN A 172 -2.64 -12.65 -2.39
CA ASN A 172 -1.19 -12.43 -2.35
C ASN A 172 -0.44 -13.59 -1.66
N VAL A 173 -0.96 -14.13 -0.55
CA VAL A 173 -0.40 -15.34 0.09
C VAL A 173 -0.31 -16.47 -0.92
N PHE A 174 -1.44 -16.77 -1.57
CA PHE A 174 -1.52 -17.82 -2.58
C PHE A 174 -0.51 -17.62 -3.72
N LYS A 175 -0.48 -16.42 -4.32
CA LYS A 175 0.40 -16.11 -5.45
C LYS A 175 1.87 -16.25 -5.09
N ILE A 176 2.29 -15.74 -3.94
CA ILE A 176 3.69 -15.74 -3.52
C ILE A 176 4.14 -17.15 -3.15
N CYS A 177 3.33 -17.89 -2.39
CA CYS A 177 3.66 -19.29 -2.03
C CYS A 177 3.66 -20.20 -3.26
N SER A 178 2.73 -20.00 -4.20
CA SER A 178 2.77 -20.72 -5.47
C SER A 178 4.02 -20.39 -6.28
N GLY A 179 4.44 -19.12 -6.35
CA GLY A 179 5.68 -18.73 -7.01
C GLY A 179 6.94 -19.31 -6.34
N PHE A 180 6.93 -19.42 -5.02
CA PHE A 180 8.01 -20.09 -4.30
C PHE A 180 8.12 -21.58 -4.67
N TYR A 181 6.99 -22.28 -4.82
CA TYR A 181 7.03 -23.67 -5.26
C TYR A 181 7.40 -23.83 -6.74
N GLU A 182 7.07 -22.89 -7.64
CA GLU A 182 7.62 -22.94 -9.01
C GLU A 182 9.16 -22.88 -8.96
N TYR A 183 9.72 -21.97 -8.14
CA TYR A 183 11.15 -21.88 -7.92
C TYR A 183 11.73 -23.19 -7.35
N LEU A 184 11.10 -23.81 -6.33
CA LEU A 184 11.57 -25.07 -5.76
C LEU A 184 11.58 -26.21 -6.80
N ILE A 185 10.67 -26.20 -7.75
CA ILE A 185 10.62 -27.16 -8.86
C ILE A 185 11.74 -26.89 -9.87
N GLU A 186 11.98 -25.62 -10.21
CA GLU A 186 13.06 -25.20 -11.12
C GLU A 186 14.45 -25.57 -10.57
N GLU A 187 14.60 -25.58 -9.25
CA GLU A 187 15.84 -25.98 -8.55
C GLU A 187 15.87 -27.48 -8.15
N ASP A 188 14.96 -28.31 -8.66
CA ASP A 188 14.82 -29.70 -8.35
C ASP A 188 14.65 -30.04 -6.85
N LEU A 189 14.19 -29.09 -6.04
CA LEU A 189 13.97 -29.23 -4.59
C LEU A 189 12.58 -29.77 -4.25
N ALA A 190 11.62 -29.65 -5.15
CA ALA A 190 10.24 -30.15 -4.98
C ALA A 190 9.71 -30.76 -6.28
N GLY A 191 8.98 -31.86 -6.18
CA GLY A 191 8.42 -32.52 -7.36
C GLY A 191 7.13 -31.92 -7.90
N THR A 192 6.38 -31.17 -7.09
CA THR A 192 5.08 -30.58 -7.48
C THR A 192 4.77 -29.31 -6.71
N ASN A 193 3.98 -28.42 -7.34
CA ASN A 193 3.47 -27.22 -6.66
C ASN A 193 2.11 -27.54 -6.01
N PRO A 194 2.02 -27.58 -4.67
CA PRO A 194 0.79 -27.89 -3.95
C PRO A 194 -0.30 -26.85 -4.13
N PHE A 195 0.06 -25.59 -4.45
CA PHE A 195 -0.89 -24.51 -4.63
C PHE A 195 -1.57 -24.51 -6.01
N ARG A 196 -0.97 -25.12 -7.05
CA ARG A 196 -1.57 -25.15 -8.41
C ARG A 196 -2.99 -25.71 -8.46
N LYS A 197 -3.25 -26.75 -7.66
CA LYS A 197 -4.54 -27.49 -7.66
C LYS A 197 -5.52 -27.00 -6.58
N VAL A 198 -5.14 -25.99 -5.79
CA VAL A 198 -6.07 -25.37 -4.86
C VAL A 198 -7.14 -24.63 -5.66
N ASN A 199 -8.41 -24.91 -5.36
CA ASN A 199 -9.52 -24.36 -6.13
C ASN A 199 -9.62 -22.83 -6.00
N LYS A 200 -9.14 -22.11 -7.01
CA LYS A 200 -9.10 -20.65 -7.05
C LYS A 200 -10.48 -19.99 -7.10
N LYS A 201 -11.48 -20.70 -7.66
CA LYS A 201 -12.74 -20.06 -8.08
C LYS A 201 -13.65 -19.63 -6.94
N ASN A 202 -13.59 -20.27 -5.76
CA ASN A 202 -14.61 -20.05 -4.74
C ASN A 202 -14.14 -19.37 -3.44
N GLN A 203 -12.83 -19.25 -3.18
CA GLN A 203 -12.37 -18.76 -1.88
C GLN A 203 -11.41 -17.56 -1.94
N TYR A 204 -10.63 -17.41 -3.01
CA TYR A 204 -9.50 -16.47 -3.08
C TYR A 204 -9.58 -15.46 -4.23
N ASN A 205 -10.43 -15.69 -5.22
CA ASN A 205 -10.71 -14.67 -6.23
C ASN A 205 -11.67 -13.64 -5.63
N ALA A 206 -11.26 -12.41 -5.64
CA ALA A 206 -12.15 -11.30 -5.39
C ALA A 206 -13.20 -11.27 -6.51
N THR A 207 -14.37 -11.89 -6.31
CA THR A 207 -15.57 -11.31 -6.90
C THR A 207 -15.66 -9.90 -6.34
N PRO A 208 -15.94 -8.87 -7.15
CA PRO A 208 -16.29 -7.57 -6.61
C PRO A 208 -17.36 -7.81 -5.54
N ASP A 209 -17.12 -7.39 -4.29
CA ASP A 209 -18.17 -7.42 -3.27
C ASP A 209 -19.35 -6.63 -3.84
N GLU A 210 -20.52 -7.25 -3.86
CA GLU A 210 -21.80 -6.56 -4.08
C GLU A 210 -22.01 -5.65 -2.86
N GLY A 211 -21.33 -4.54 -2.80
CA GLY A 211 -21.24 -3.63 -1.65
C GLY A 211 -19.83 -3.14 -1.40
N ALA A 212 -18.90 -3.31 -2.35
CA ALA A 212 -17.59 -2.71 -2.26
C ALA A 212 -17.78 -1.21 -2.06
N VAL A 213 -17.58 -0.75 -0.82
CA VAL A 213 -17.56 0.67 -0.46
C VAL A 213 -16.72 1.40 -1.50
N THR A 214 -17.34 2.25 -2.29
CA THR A 214 -16.67 3.07 -3.29
C THR A 214 -15.57 3.82 -2.55
N ARG A 215 -14.30 3.56 -2.87
CA ARG A 215 -13.16 4.22 -2.21
C ARG A 215 -13.00 5.65 -2.72
N ALA A 216 -14.11 6.36 -2.80
CA ALA A 216 -14.20 7.73 -3.21
C ALA A 216 -14.96 8.54 -2.16
N LEU A 217 -14.59 9.79 -2.00
CA LEU A 217 -15.34 10.75 -1.19
C LEU A 217 -16.60 11.16 -1.97
N THR A 218 -17.66 11.52 -1.24
CA THR A 218 -18.81 12.20 -1.83
C THR A 218 -18.43 13.64 -2.21
N PRO A 219 -19.19 14.33 -3.09
CA PRO A 219 -18.97 15.74 -3.37
C PRO A 219 -18.95 16.60 -2.08
N LEU A 220 -19.90 16.39 -1.18
CA LEU A 220 -19.94 17.08 0.12
C LEU A 220 -18.65 16.88 0.93
N GLN A 221 -18.18 15.63 1.05
CA GLN A 221 -16.95 15.33 1.80
C GLN A 221 -15.72 15.96 1.15
N TRP A 222 -15.69 15.99 -0.19
CA TRP A 222 -14.61 16.64 -0.92
C TRP A 222 -14.59 18.15 -0.69
N ASP A 223 -15.74 18.81 -0.70
CA ASP A 223 -15.85 20.25 -0.41
C ASP A 223 -15.34 20.56 1.00
N TYR A 224 -15.73 19.77 2.02
CA TYR A 224 -15.18 19.90 3.38
C TYR A 224 -13.66 19.74 3.43
N VAL A 225 -13.10 18.76 2.70
CA VAL A 225 -11.66 18.53 2.64
C VAL A 225 -10.93 19.69 1.99
N LEU A 226 -11.43 20.18 0.87
CA LEU A 226 -10.85 21.29 0.13
C LEU A 226 -10.88 22.60 0.93
N GLU A 227 -12.05 23.01 1.39
CA GLU A 227 -12.23 24.21 2.21
C GLU A 227 -11.39 24.17 3.50
N THR A 228 -11.30 23.00 4.13
CA THR A 228 -10.45 22.83 5.32
C THR A 228 -8.98 23.03 4.99
N ALA A 229 -8.50 22.49 3.87
CA ALA A 229 -7.11 22.67 3.45
C ALA A 229 -6.81 24.15 3.10
N GLU A 230 -7.76 24.83 2.48
CA GLU A 230 -7.67 26.27 2.17
C GLU A 230 -7.66 27.13 3.45
N ALA A 231 -8.53 26.82 4.40
CA ALA A 231 -8.58 27.50 5.70
C ALA A 231 -7.28 27.29 6.50
N MET A 232 -6.74 26.07 6.51
CA MET A 232 -5.44 25.78 7.13
C MET A 232 -4.30 26.56 6.48
N ALA A 233 -4.29 26.65 5.15
CA ALA A 233 -3.29 27.42 4.41
C ALA A 233 -3.42 28.94 4.63
N ALA A 234 -4.64 29.44 4.76
CA ALA A 234 -4.89 30.85 5.07
C ALA A 234 -4.47 31.21 6.52
N ALA A 235 -4.72 30.31 7.48
CA ALA A 235 -4.37 30.53 8.89
C ALA A 235 -2.85 30.45 9.16
N GLU A 236 -2.18 29.43 8.59
CA GLU A 236 -0.75 29.20 8.77
C GLU A 236 -0.07 28.90 7.41
N PRO A 237 0.15 29.94 6.54
CA PRO A 237 0.64 29.73 5.19
C PRO A 237 1.97 28.98 5.14
N ASN A 238 2.93 29.35 5.97
CA ASN A 238 4.27 28.73 6.02
C ASN A 238 4.24 27.23 6.29
N LYS A 239 3.19 26.74 6.93
CA LYS A 239 3.04 25.33 7.29
C LYS A 239 2.15 24.59 6.30
N HIS A 240 1.10 25.23 5.78
CA HIS A 240 0.01 24.55 5.11
C HIS A 240 -0.18 24.89 3.62
N GLU A 241 0.42 25.95 3.05
CA GLU A 241 0.38 26.19 1.59
C GLU A 241 0.89 24.99 0.81
N ARG A 242 1.99 24.36 1.29
CA ARG A 242 2.50 23.12 0.71
C ARG A 242 1.49 21.96 0.85
N THR A 243 0.78 21.87 1.96
CA THR A 243 -0.22 20.81 2.19
C THR A 243 -1.40 20.93 1.23
N LEU A 244 -1.91 22.17 1.06
CA LEU A 244 -2.94 22.48 0.08
C LEU A 244 -2.47 22.15 -1.34
N PHE A 245 -1.27 22.58 -1.72
CA PHE A 245 -0.69 22.29 -3.03
C PHE A 245 -0.59 20.77 -3.28
N ILE A 246 -0.10 19.99 -2.32
CA ILE A 246 -0.01 18.52 -2.43
C ILE A 246 -1.40 17.89 -2.62
N LEU A 247 -2.38 18.29 -1.81
CA LEU A 247 -3.75 17.78 -1.86
C LEU A 247 -4.34 17.97 -3.26
N ILE A 248 -4.33 19.20 -3.74
CA ILE A 248 -4.94 19.57 -5.02
C ILE A 248 -4.16 18.98 -6.21
N THR A 249 -2.84 18.97 -6.14
CA THR A 249 -2.01 18.37 -7.20
C THR A 249 -2.31 16.88 -7.36
N MET A 250 -2.45 16.15 -6.25
CA MET A 250 -2.80 14.73 -6.28
C MET A 250 -4.22 14.48 -6.80
N PHE A 251 -5.16 15.33 -6.43
CA PHE A 251 -6.54 15.25 -6.89
C PHE A 251 -6.63 15.58 -8.39
N SER A 252 -6.14 16.75 -8.80
CA SER A 252 -6.31 17.26 -10.17
C SER A 252 -5.71 16.40 -11.26
N MET A 253 -4.66 15.64 -10.95
CA MET A 253 -3.92 14.81 -11.90
C MET A 253 -3.93 13.32 -11.54
N TYR A 254 -4.83 12.86 -10.70
CA TYR A 254 -4.96 11.45 -10.28
C TYR A 254 -3.64 10.84 -9.78
N LEU A 255 -2.78 11.60 -9.11
CA LEU A 255 -1.42 11.17 -8.81
C LEU A 255 -1.39 10.10 -7.72
N ARG A 256 -0.45 9.18 -7.84
CA ARG A 256 -0.04 8.32 -6.74
C ARG A 256 0.90 9.10 -5.83
N ILE A 257 0.97 8.72 -4.56
CA ILE A 257 1.85 9.39 -3.60
C ILE A 257 3.31 9.43 -4.07
N SER A 258 3.77 8.37 -4.74
CA SER A 258 5.13 8.30 -5.29
C SER A 258 5.38 9.24 -6.48
N ASP A 259 4.33 9.81 -7.07
CA ASP A 259 4.46 10.81 -8.14
C ASP A 259 4.70 12.21 -7.55
N ILE A 260 4.40 12.41 -6.27
CA ILE A 260 4.69 13.63 -5.49
C ILE A 260 5.99 13.47 -4.69
N ALA A 261 6.16 12.35 -3.98
CA ALA A 261 7.33 12.10 -3.15
C ALA A 261 8.59 11.78 -3.97
N GLY A 262 8.40 11.34 -5.21
CA GLY A 262 9.47 10.85 -6.08
C GLY A 262 9.84 9.39 -5.80
N ARG A 263 10.86 8.92 -6.49
CA ARG A 263 11.45 7.57 -6.40
C ARG A 263 12.96 7.68 -6.31
N SER A 264 13.65 6.58 -6.10
CA SER A 264 15.11 6.54 -6.07
C SER A 264 15.78 7.13 -7.33
N ASN A 265 15.18 6.84 -8.49
CA ASN A 265 15.68 7.23 -9.81
C ASN A 265 15.02 8.51 -10.38
N TRP A 266 14.04 9.11 -9.69
CA TRP A 266 13.35 10.30 -10.17
C TRP A 266 12.78 11.13 -9.02
N LYS A 267 13.02 12.43 -9.06
CA LYS A 267 12.45 13.41 -8.14
C LYS A 267 11.70 14.45 -8.96
N PRO A 268 10.40 14.66 -8.68
CA PRO A 268 9.60 15.62 -9.44
C PRO A 268 10.06 17.06 -9.21
N THR A 269 10.07 17.84 -10.29
CA THR A 269 10.42 19.25 -10.31
C THR A 269 9.27 20.08 -10.89
N MET A 270 9.34 21.41 -10.74
CA MET A 270 8.41 22.33 -11.38
C MET A 270 8.52 22.26 -12.93
N GLY A 271 9.70 21.96 -13.47
CA GLY A 271 9.93 21.80 -14.92
C GLY A 271 9.32 20.51 -15.51
N ASP A 272 8.73 19.63 -14.67
CA ASP A 272 7.92 18.51 -15.16
C ASP A 272 6.53 18.95 -15.62
N PHE A 273 6.08 20.16 -15.26
CA PHE A 273 4.96 20.84 -15.93
C PHE A 273 5.44 21.43 -17.23
N ARG A 274 4.86 21.00 -18.35
CA ARG A 274 5.26 21.44 -19.70
C ARG A 274 4.03 21.82 -20.50
N ARG A 275 4.19 22.86 -21.30
CA ARG A 275 3.17 23.30 -22.24
C ARG A 275 3.48 22.75 -23.61
N ASP A 276 2.47 22.21 -24.32
CA ASP A 276 2.62 21.80 -25.71
C ASP A 276 2.44 22.96 -26.69
N GLN A 277 2.55 22.68 -28.00
CA GLN A 277 2.43 23.69 -29.05
C GLN A 277 1.01 24.27 -29.17
N GLU A 278 0.00 23.53 -28.69
CA GLU A 278 -1.40 23.96 -28.69
C GLU A 278 -1.75 24.75 -27.43
N GLY A 279 -0.81 24.84 -26.49
CA GLY A 279 -0.98 25.56 -25.25
C GLY A 279 -1.49 24.73 -24.08
N ASN A 280 -1.69 23.42 -24.25
CA ASN A 280 -2.15 22.53 -23.20
C ASN A 280 -1.03 22.23 -22.20
N TRP A 281 -1.38 22.14 -20.91
CA TRP A 281 -0.44 21.78 -19.87
C TRP A 281 -0.40 20.27 -19.64
N TRP A 282 0.80 19.74 -19.48
CA TRP A 282 1.09 18.33 -19.20
C TRP A 282 2.03 18.21 -18.01
N PHE A 283 1.74 17.27 -17.12
CA PHE A 283 2.67 16.89 -16.06
C PHE A 283 3.37 15.57 -16.43
N HIS A 284 4.70 15.62 -16.54
CA HIS A 284 5.53 14.50 -16.91
C HIS A 284 5.94 13.72 -15.66
N VAL A 285 5.75 12.39 -15.68
CA VAL A 285 6.06 11.52 -14.55
C VAL A 285 6.83 10.29 -15.00
N ILE A 286 7.68 9.76 -14.13
CA ILE A 286 8.29 8.44 -14.31
C ILE A 286 7.57 7.44 -13.43
N GLY A 287 6.87 6.49 -14.06
CA GLY A 287 6.07 5.48 -13.39
C GLY A 287 6.85 4.25 -12.91
N LYS A 288 6.15 3.24 -12.41
CA LYS A 288 6.72 1.94 -12.04
C LYS A 288 7.39 1.30 -13.26
N GLY A 289 8.59 0.74 -13.07
CA GLY A 289 9.39 0.15 -14.16
C GLY A 289 10.04 1.17 -15.08
N ASN A 290 10.31 2.39 -14.58
CA ASN A 290 10.98 3.49 -15.29
C ASN A 290 10.22 3.94 -16.57
N LYS A 291 8.90 3.73 -16.62
CA LYS A 291 8.08 4.12 -17.77
C LYS A 291 7.70 5.60 -17.67
N SER A 292 8.11 6.38 -18.65
CA SER A 292 7.69 7.78 -18.80
C SER A 292 6.20 7.85 -19.19
N ALA A 293 5.48 8.81 -18.61
CA ALA A 293 4.10 9.14 -18.96
C ALA A 293 3.85 10.64 -18.80
N LYS A 294 2.85 11.16 -19.51
CA LYS A 294 2.34 12.52 -19.32
C LYS A 294 0.87 12.47 -18.90
N ILE A 295 0.47 13.40 -18.08
CA ILE A 295 -0.88 13.52 -17.53
C ILE A 295 -1.41 14.89 -17.90
N ALA A 296 -2.63 14.96 -18.43
CA ALA A 296 -3.27 16.24 -18.73
C ALA A 296 -3.51 17.06 -17.45
N VAL A 297 -3.23 18.33 -17.49
CA VAL A 297 -3.36 19.26 -16.36
C VAL A 297 -4.53 20.21 -16.62
N ARG A 298 -5.39 20.40 -15.62
CA ARG A 298 -6.55 21.27 -15.70
C ARG A 298 -6.13 22.76 -15.67
N ASP A 299 -6.75 23.59 -16.46
CA ASP A 299 -6.43 25.03 -16.52
C ASP A 299 -6.73 25.75 -15.19
N ASP A 300 -7.81 25.38 -14.51
CA ASP A 300 -8.17 25.95 -13.21
C ASP A 300 -7.13 25.60 -12.13
N TYR A 301 -6.54 24.39 -12.18
CA TYR A 301 -5.42 24.03 -11.33
C TYR A 301 -4.19 24.90 -11.60
N VAL A 302 -3.85 25.14 -12.86
CA VAL A 302 -2.66 25.94 -13.24
C VAL A 302 -2.83 27.38 -12.79
N THR A 303 -3.97 27.99 -13.11
CA THR A 303 -4.24 29.40 -12.84
C THR A 303 -4.50 29.68 -11.35
N GLY A 304 -5.14 28.73 -10.67
CA GLY A 304 -5.46 28.84 -9.25
C GLY A 304 -4.32 28.37 -8.34
N TYR A 305 -4.11 27.07 -8.26
CA TYR A 305 -3.31 26.46 -7.20
C TYR A 305 -1.81 26.38 -7.52
N LEU A 306 -1.43 26.04 -8.75
CA LEU A 306 -0.02 26.02 -9.15
C LEU A 306 0.58 27.43 -9.07
N THR A 307 -0.08 28.40 -9.65
CA THR A 307 0.33 29.81 -9.62
C THR A 307 0.37 30.35 -8.16
N ARG A 308 -0.62 30.02 -7.33
CA ARG A 308 -0.66 30.39 -5.91
C ARG A 308 0.56 29.85 -5.16
N TYR A 309 0.84 28.56 -5.27
CA TYR A 309 1.95 27.94 -4.57
C TYR A 309 3.30 28.46 -5.06
N ARG A 310 3.47 28.70 -6.36
CA ARG A 310 4.68 29.28 -6.92
C ARG A 310 4.92 30.71 -6.41
N ARG A 311 3.88 31.53 -6.36
CA ARG A 311 3.98 32.89 -5.77
C ARG A 311 4.34 32.85 -4.29
N PHE A 312 3.78 31.90 -3.54
CA PHE A 312 4.15 31.68 -2.14
C PHE A 312 5.65 31.33 -1.98
N LEU A 313 6.22 30.59 -2.93
CA LEU A 313 7.66 30.29 -2.97
C LEU A 313 8.52 31.44 -3.51
N GLY A 314 7.95 32.57 -3.90
CA GLY A 314 8.68 33.69 -4.51
C GLY A 314 9.10 33.43 -5.96
N LEU A 315 8.47 32.47 -6.65
CA LEU A 315 8.78 32.09 -8.03
C LEU A 315 7.86 32.83 -9.03
N SER A 316 8.26 32.81 -10.31
CA SER A 316 7.39 33.24 -11.42
C SER A 316 6.06 32.46 -11.43
N PRO A 317 4.94 33.05 -11.86
CA PRO A 317 3.62 32.42 -11.79
C PRO A 317 3.54 31.05 -12.47
N LEU A 318 4.23 30.85 -13.57
CA LEU A 318 4.23 29.62 -14.36
C LEU A 318 5.62 28.99 -14.37
N PRO A 319 5.70 27.64 -14.42
CA PRO A 319 6.97 26.94 -14.56
C PRO A 319 7.65 27.21 -15.90
N GLU A 320 8.98 27.25 -15.86
CA GLU A 320 9.79 27.32 -17.07
C GLU A 320 10.19 25.92 -17.55
N TYR A 321 10.52 25.82 -18.84
CA TYR A 321 10.99 24.57 -19.41
C TYR A 321 12.30 24.15 -18.74
N GLN A 322 12.37 22.89 -18.28
CA GLN A 322 13.51 22.32 -17.56
C GLN A 322 13.84 22.99 -16.21
N GLU A 323 12.92 23.72 -15.62
CA GLU A 323 13.09 24.27 -14.29
C GLU A 323 13.38 23.17 -13.26
N LYS A 324 14.49 23.33 -12.51
CA LYS A 324 14.97 22.30 -11.55
C LYS A 324 14.45 22.52 -10.13
N THR A 325 13.62 23.51 -9.90
CA THR A 325 12.98 23.74 -8.60
C THR A 325 12.22 22.47 -8.19
N PRO A 326 12.50 21.88 -7.03
CA PRO A 326 11.77 20.71 -6.56
C PRO A 326 10.26 20.98 -6.50
N LEU A 327 9.43 20.02 -6.91
CA LEU A 327 7.99 20.14 -6.87
C LEU A 327 7.49 20.46 -5.45
N ILE A 328 8.07 19.79 -4.45
CA ILE A 328 7.80 20.03 -3.03
C ILE A 328 9.11 20.02 -2.24
N THR A 329 9.12 20.78 -1.13
CA THR A 329 10.25 20.84 -0.20
C THR A 329 9.79 20.60 1.24
N THR A 330 10.73 20.27 2.12
CA THR A 330 10.49 20.31 3.57
C THR A 330 10.35 21.76 4.04
N LEU A 331 9.91 21.99 5.27
CA LEU A 331 9.87 23.34 5.86
C LEU A 331 11.25 23.99 5.97
N SER A 332 12.31 23.16 6.02
CA SER A 332 13.71 23.61 6.02
C SER A 332 14.31 23.76 4.60
N GLY A 333 13.49 23.72 3.54
CA GLY A 333 13.92 23.92 2.15
C GLY A 333 14.58 22.70 1.49
N ARG A 334 14.72 21.55 2.17
CA ARG A 334 15.28 20.33 1.55
C ARG A 334 14.31 19.77 0.50
N SER A 335 14.85 19.29 -0.62
CA SER A 335 14.09 18.71 -1.71
C SER A 335 13.33 17.44 -1.28
N GLY A 336 12.07 17.37 -1.68
CA GLY A 336 11.20 16.20 -1.53
C GLY A 336 10.67 15.97 -0.12
N LEU A 337 9.65 15.13 -0.05
CA LEU A 337 9.09 14.58 1.18
C LEU A 337 9.02 13.06 1.03
N SER A 338 9.17 12.35 2.12
CA SER A 338 8.90 10.90 2.12
C SER A 338 7.40 10.62 1.96
N ASP A 339 7.06 9.46 1.42
CA ASP A 339 5.67 8.94 1.37
C ASP A 339 4.96 9.04 2.71
N ARG A 340 5.68 8.79 3.81
CA ARG A 340 5.13 8.86 5.17
C ARG A 340 4.75 10.29 5.55
N GLN A 341 5.60 11.26 5.21
CA GLN A 341 5.32 12.68 5.49
C GLN A 341 4.14 13.18 4.66
N VAL A 342 4.08 12.86 3.36
CA VAL A 342 2.95 13.23 2.51
C VAL A 342 1.64 12.63 3.05
N ARG A 343 1.65 11.34 3.45
CA ARG A 343 0.47 10.72 4.08
C ARG A 343 0.06 11.40 5.38
N ALA A 344 1.00 11.81 6.21
CA ALA A 344 0.70 12.50 7.46
C ALA A 344 0.06 13.87 7.22
N LEU A 345 0.57 14.63 6.24
CA LEU A 345 -0.01 15.93 5.88
C LEU A 345 -1.45 15.79 5.38
N LEU A 346 -1.70 14.86 4.47
CA LEU A 346 -3.05 14.61 3.95
C LEU A 346 -4.00 14.07 5.03
N GLN A 347 -3.50 13.20 5.92
CA GLN A 347 -4.30 12.68 7.01
C GLN A 347 -4.74 13.79 7.97
N ALA A 348 -3.85 14.74 8.27
CA ALA A 348 -4.21 15.90 9.09
C ALA A 348 -5.34 16.75 8.47
N VAL A 349 -5.36 16.89 7.14
CA VAL A 349 -6.47 17.57 6.45
C VAL A 349 -7.79 16.79 6.60
N PHE A 350 -7.75 15.45 6.37
CA PHE A 350 -8.94 14.60 6.52
C PHE A 350 -9.49 14.60 7.96
N ASP A 351 -8.59 14.55 8.95
CA ASP A 351 -8.98 14.55 10.36
C ASP A 351 -9.60 15.90 10.75
N ASN A 352 -9.05 17.02 10.29
CA ASN A 352 -9.61 18.35 10.51
C ASN A 352 -10.94 18.55 9.78
N ALA A 353 -11.08 18.08 8.54
CA ALA A 353 -12.34 18.12 7.81
C ALA A 353 -13.43 17.30 8.52
N LEU A 354 -13.07 16.11 9.00
CA LEU A 354 -13.97 15.25 9.79
C LEU A 354 -14.41 15.93 11.10
N ASN A 355 -13.47 16.57 11.80
CA ASN A 355 -13.77 17.32 13.03
C ASN A 355 -14.71 18.51 12.74
N ARG A 356 -14.49 19.21 11.62
CA ARG A 356 -15.37 20.28 11.17
C ARG A 356 -16.78 19.76 10.88
N MET A 357 -16.93 18.65 10.16
CA MET A 357 -18.23 18.01 9.91
C MET A 357 -18.94 17.64 11.22
N ARG A 358 -18.21 17.14 12.23
CA ARG A 358 -18.77 16.84 13.57
C ARG A 358 -19.23 18.10 14.29
N THR A 359 -18.47 19.20 14.23
CA THR A 359 -18.80 20.47 14.88
C THR A 359 -20.02 21.12 14.22
N GLU A 360 -20.26 20.85 12.94
CA GLU A 360 -21.41 21.32 12.18
C GLU A 360 -22.60 20.33 12.23
N ASP A 361 -22.56 19.36 13.18
CA ASP A 361 -23.62 18.37 13.44
C ASP A 361 -24.06 17.58 12.18
N ARG A 362 -23.09 17.23 11.33
CA ARG A 362 -23.37 16.37 10.17
C ARG A 362 -23.70 14.95 10.59
N GLU A 363 -24.59 14.32 9.85
CA GLU A 363 -25.02 12.96 10.11
C GLU A 363 -23.87 11.93 9.98
N ALA A 364 -23.92 10.88 10.79
CA ALA A 364 -22.85 9.87 10.84
C ALA A 364 -22.55 9.24 9.48
N TYR A 365 -23.60 8.94 8.66
CA TYR A 365 -23.45 8.36 7.33
C TYR A 365 -22.76 9.28 6.32
N GLU A 366 -22.87 10.61 6.48
CA GLU A 366 -22.19 11.60 5.65
C GLU A 366 -20.68 11.62 5.92
N MET A 367 -20.23 11.13 7.08
CA MET A 367 -18.84 11.10 7.51
C MET A 367 -18.12 9.78 7.25
N ASP A 368 -18.84 8.69 7.00
CA ASP A 368 -18.29 7.34 7.01
C ASP A 368 -17.14 7.12 6.03
N SER A 369 -17.30 7.55 4.79
CA SER A 369 -16.22 7.45 3.80
C SER A 369 -15.00 8.27 4.16
N LEU A 370 -15.17 9.47 4.71
CA LEU A 370 -14.08 10.35 5.11
C LEU A 370 -13.28 9.78 6.28
N ARG A 371 -13.92 9.08 7.23
CA ARG A 371 -13.22 8.36 8.31
C ARG A 371 -12.21 7.32 7.80
N ALA A 372 -12.55 6.64 6.70
CA ALA A 372 -11.69 5.63 6.08
C ALA A 372 -10.70 6.20 5.06
N ALA A 373 -10.79 7.48 4.74
CA ALA A 373 -10.04 8.13 3.67
C ALA A 373 -8.52 7.99 3.81
N SER A 374 -7.85 7.92 2.68
CA SER A 374 -6.40 7.87 2.57
C SER A 374 -5.97 8.62 1.31
N SER A 375 -4.67 8.88 1.17
CA SER A 375 -4.13 9.54 -0.03
C SER A 375 -4.54 8.87 -1.36
N HIS A 376 -4.80 7.56 -1.36
CA HIS A 376 -5.25 6.86 -2.56
C HIS A 376 -6.71 7.18 -2.93
N TRP A 377 -7.53 7.57 -1.94
CA TRP A 377 -8.90 7.98 -2.17
C TRP A 377 -9.00 9.26 -3.00
N LEU A 378 -8.05 10.19 -2.88
CA LEU A 378 -8.02 11.39 -3.71
C LEU A 378 -8.06 11.07 -5.20
N ARG A 379 -7.23 10.11 -5.62
CA ARG A 379 -7.20 9.64 -7.00
C ARG A 379 -8.52 8.97 -7.42
N HIS A 380 -9.09 8.12 -6.54
CA HIS A 380 -10.38 7.49 -6.81
C HIS A 380 -11.50 8.52 -6.87
N THR A 381 -11.54 9.47 -5.94
CA THR A 381 -12.54 10.55 -5.91
C THR A 381 -12.50 11.36 -7.19
N SER A 382 -11.31 11.86 -7.57
CA SER A 382 -11.17 12.64 -8.79
C SER A 382 -11.57 11.86 -10.04
N ALA A 383 -11.11 10.61 -10.16
CA ALA A 383 -11.47 9.77 -11.30
C ALA A 383 -12.97 9.45 -11.35
N THR A 384 -13.62 9.26 -10.20
CA THR A 384 -15.07 9.04 -10.11
C THR A 384 -15.84 10.29 -10.52
N PHE A 385 -15.40 11.49 -10.11
CA PHE A 385 -16.04 12.74 -10.48
C PHE A 385 -15.93 13.04 -11.99
N ASP A 386 -14.78 12.68 -12.57
CA ASP A 386 -14.51 12.97 -13.97
C ASP A 386 -15.04 11.91 -14.96
N ALA A 387 -15.24 10.68 -14.52
CA ALA A 387 -15.65 9.58 -15.39
C ALA A 387 -16.93 9.89 -16.22
N PRO A 388 -17.95 10.57 -15.70
CA PRO A 388 -19.14 10.93 -16.49
C PRO A 388 -18.85 11.91 -17.64
N PHE A 389 -17.75 12.67 -17.57
CA PHE A 389 -17.41 13.74 -18.49
C PHE A 389 -16.23 13.43 -19.40
N ARG A 390 -15.53 12.30 -19.18
CA ARG A 390 -14.32 11.92 -19.90
C ARG A 390 -14.48 10.60 -20.63
N ASN A 391 -13.80 10.49 -21.79
CA ASN A 391 -13.65 9.21 -22.47
C ASN A 391 -12.83 8.24 -21.61
N ALA A 392 -13.25 6.97 -21.58
CA ALA A 392 -12.58 5.94 -20.78
C ALA A 392 -11.10 5.71 -21.13
N LYS A 393 -10.72 5.87 -22.42
CA LYS A 393 -9.32 5.77 -22.85
C LYS A 393 -8.47 6.92 -22.34
N ASP A 394 -8.99 8.15 -22.37
CA ASP A 394 -8.28 9.34 -21.91
C ASP A 394 -8.07 9.26 -20.40
N LEU A 395 -9.13 8.90 -19.66
CA LEU A 395 -9.04 8.69 -18.23
C LEU A 395 -8.09 7.53 -17.88
N GLN A 396 -8.11 6.43 -18.63
CA GLN A 396 -7.16 5.31 -18.48
C GLN A 396 -5.71 5.79 -18.65
N SER A 397 -5.45 6.60 -19.66
CA SER A 397 -4.12 7.12 -19.98
C SER A 397 -3.58 7.98 -18.84
N ASP A 398 -4.37 8.93 -18.33
CA ASP A 398 -3.98 9.80 -17.22
C ASP A 398 -3.88 9.01 -15.88
N LEU A 399 -4.73 8.04 -15.66
CA LEU A 399 -4.63 7.10 -14.56
C LEU A 399 -3.43 6.14 -14.72
N ARG A 400 -2.90 6.00 -15.92
CA ARG A 400 -1.81 5.05 -16.22
C ARG A 400 -2.16 3.62 -15.80
N HIS A 401 -3.39 3.20 -16.12
CA HIS A 401 -3.84 1.82 -15.94
C HIS A 401 -3.40 0.99 -17.14
N SER A 402 -2.73 -0.13 -16.88
CA SER A 402 -2.26 -1.04 -17.93
C SER A 402 -3.39 -1.73 -18.71
N ASN A 403 -4.59 -1.81 -18.10
CA ASN A 403 -5.75 -2.45 -18.71
C ASN A 403 -6.97 -1.51 -18.64
N LEU A 404 -7.61 -1.28 -19.79
CA LEU A 404 -8.83 -0.47 -19.90
C LEU A 404 -9.97 -1.03 -19.05
N ALA A 405 -10.11 -2.34 -18.96
CA ALA A 405 -11.11 -2.98 -18.11
C ALA A 405 -10.98 -2.57 -16.63
N THR A 406 -9.78 -2.28 -16.13
CA THR A 406 -9.59 -1.77 -14.77
C THR A 406 -10.25 -0.40 -14.60
N THR A 407 -10.11 0.50 -15.58
CA THR A 407 -10.73 1.83 -15.53
C THR A 407 -12.24 1.72 -15.69
N GLN A 408 -12.71 0.94 -16.66
CA GLN A 408 -14.13 0.74 -16.90
C GLN A 408 -14.82 0.10 -15.70
N ASN A 409 -14.28 -0.99 -15.18
CA ASN A 409 -14.84 -1.70 -14.02
C ASN A 409 -14.74 -0.92 -12.70
N THR A 410 -13.92 0.11 -12.60
CA THR A 410 -13.77 0.90 -11.37
C THR A 410 -14.61 2.18 -11.40
N TYR A 411 -14.69 2.87 -12.55
CA TYR A 411 -15.24 4.23 -12.62
C TYR A 411 -16.43 4.39 -13.58
N TYR A 412 -16.61 3.45 -14.52
CA TYR A 412 -17.71 3.50 -15.51
C TYR A 412 -18.81 2.48 -15.21
N HIS A 413 -18.87 1.98 -13.98
CA HIS A 413 -20.12 1.32 -13.54
C HIS A 413 -21.22 2.38 -13.60
N SER A 414 -22.31 2.06 -14.30
CA SER A 414 -23.50 2.90 -14.25
C SER A 414 -23.81 3.14 -12.77
N HIS A 415 -23.78 4.38 -12.33
CA HIS A 415 -24.28 4.71 -11.00
C HIS A 415 -25.67 4.10 -10.89
N ASP A 416 -25.94 3.33 -9.83
CA ASP A 416 -27.24 2.67 -9.69
C ASP A 416 -28.39 3.66 -9.81
N GLN A 417 -28.18 4.91 -9.40
CA GLN A 417 -29.12 6.00 -9.61
C GLN A 417 -29.34 6.35 -11.09
N GLU A 418 -28.27 6.47 -11.90
CA GLU A 418 -28.39 6.74 -13.33
C GLU A 418 -29.02 5.57 -14.08
N ARG A 419 -28.63 4.34 -13.69
CA ARG A 419 -29.23 3.10 -14.20
C ARG A 419 -30.71 3.03 -13.87
N ALA A 420 -31.11 3.32 -12.63
CA ALA A 420 -32.49 3.40 -12.21
C ALA A 420 -33.25 4.52 -12.94
N HIS A 421 -32.65 5.69 -13.14
CA HIS A 421 -33.24 6.79 -13.91
C HIS A 421 -33.37 6.47 -15.39
N SER A 422 -32.41 5.77 -16.00
CA SER A 422 -32.51 5.37 -17.41
C SER A 422 -33.70 4.45 -17.67
N VAL A 423 -33.94 3.50 -16.77
CA VAL A 423 -35.07 2.57 -16.86
C VAL A 423 -36.40 3.26 -16.60
N LYS A 424 -36.49 4.25 -15.72
CA LYS A 424 -37.73 5.01 -15.45
C LYS A 424 -38.31 5.72 -16.68
N ARG A 425 -37.49 5.98 -17.69
CA ARG A 425 -37.88 6.63 -18.94
C ARG A 425 -38.32 5.64 -20.03
N LEU A 426 -38.17 4.33 -19.79
CA LEU A 426 -38.57 3.30 -20.74
C LEU A 426 -40.04 2.95 -20.54
N GLY A 427 -40.84 3.08 -21.59
CA GLY A 427 -42.24 2.65 -21.59
C GLY A 427 -42.34 1.13 -21.73
N LEU A 428 -43.39 0.55 -21.14
CA LEU A 428 -43.70 -0.88 -21.29
C LEU A 428 -44.38 -1.22 -22.63
N ARG A 429 -44.71 -0.23 -23.42
CA ARG A 429 -45.33 -0.40 -24.76
C ARG A 429 -44.49 0.39 -25.76
N ASP A 430 -44.40 -0.14 -26.98
CA ASP A 430 -43.76 0.54 -28.10
C ASP A 430 -44.36 1.95 -28.25
N ARG A 431 -43.47 2.93 -28.40
CA ARG A 431 -43.83 4.28 -28.77
C ARG A 431 -43.79 4.33 -30.29
N GLY A 432 -44.89 4.01 -30.93
CA GLY A 432 -45.08 4.30 -32.33
C GLY A 432 -44.95 5.79 -32.63
#